data_cb04bdc271b76c6d05eec97f337cc56c
#
_entry.id   cb04bdc271b76c6d05eec97f337cc56c
#
_cell.length_a   1.000
_cell.length_b   1.000
_cell.length_c   1.000
_cell.angle_alpha   90.00
_cell.angle_beta   90.00
_cell.angle_gamma   90.00
#
_symmetry.space_group_name_H-M   'P 1'
#
loop_
_entity.id
_entity.type
_entity.pdbx_description
1 polymer ?
#
loop_
_entity_poly.entity_id
_entity_poly.type
_entity_poly.pdbx_seq_one_letter_code
_entity_poly.pdbx_strand_id
1 'polypeptide(L)'
;MLTATAQKKHRVAIDFERPSLGNLDLRCGANLLITLAGKIAKKAIYFLTLWQQFFIAMNGQGKLYFRYGTMGSAKTALLLTQAYNFEERKMQYLCMKPIIDNRENANVIRSRIGIERACSWIYPEMDLYEFLKSEFERTLEVKAWVLVVEAQFRTKEQVDQLARVVDDYGVNVVCYGLRTDFQSHVFEGSLRLFELADTIDEIKSTCSCGRKTIINARIDSNGDVVSDGNQVEIGGDDKYVALCRRCWRARRIESAERNALQFHDSHSE
;
A
#
# COMPACT_ATOMS: atom_id res chain seq x y z
N MET A 1 -8.83 -22.83 -62.30
CA MET A 1 -7.55 -23.53 -62.49
C MET A 1 -6.60 -23.10 -61.40
N LEU A 2 -6.38 -23.99 -60.44
CA LEU A 2 -5.15 -24.10 -59.67
C LEU A 2 -5.33 -25.25 -58.68
N THR A 3 -4.48 -26.21 -58.77
CA THR A 3 -4.52 -27.57 -58.26
C THR A 3 -4.09 -27.63 -56.82
N ALA A 4 -4.84 -28.38 -56.00
CA ALA A 4 -4.49 -28.74 -54.64
C ALA A 4 -3.49 -29.89 -54.64
N THR A 5 -2.34 -29.70 -53.98
CA THR A 5 -1.33 -30.75 -53.75
C THR A 5 -1.51 -31.33 -52.39
N ALA A 6 -1.85 -32.62 -52.33
CA ALA A 6 -2.02 -33.39 -51.10
C ALA A 6 -0.68 -33.77 -50.49
N GLN A 7 -0.46 -33.42 -49.25
CA GLN A 7 0.69 -33.92 -48.43
C GLN A 7 0.29 -35.20 -47.72
N LYS A 8 1.01 -36.28 -48.05
CA LYS A 8 0.98 -37.62 -47.42
C LYS A 8 1.52 -37.56 -45.99
N LYS A 9 0.67 -37.87 -45.01
CA LYS A 9 1.12 -38.16 -43.62
C LYS A 9 1.63 -39.58 -43.53
N HIS A 10 2.91 -39.73 -43.28
CA HIS A 10 3.49 -41.00 -42.85
C HIS A 10 3.18 -41.20 -41.35
N ARG A 11 2.40 -42.22 -41.04
CA ARG A 11 2.25 -42.78 -39.68
C ARG A 11 3.38 -43.76 -39.47
N VAL A 12 4.28 -43.45 -38.53
CA VAL A 12 5.21 -44.41 -37.96
C VAL A 12 4.48 -45.08 -36.82
N ALA A 13 4.20 -46.39 -36.95
CA ALA A 13 3.69 -47.22 -35.86
C ALA A 13 4.90 -47.61 -35.00
N ILE A 14 4.90 -47.23 -33.75
CA ILE A 14 5.87 -47.71 -32.76
C ILE A 14 5.18 -48.83 -31.99
N ASP A 15 5.58 -50.06 -32.23
CA ASP A 15 5.16 -51.20 -31.42
C ASP A 15 5.78 -51.12 -30.02
N PHE A 16 4.96 -50.95 -29.01
CA PHE A 16 5.37 -51.05 -27.62
C PHE A 16 5.18 -52.49 -27.15
N GLU A 17 6.26 -53.26 -27.06
CA GLU A 17 6.28 -54.48 -26.30
C GLU A 17 6.09 -54.15 -24.82
N ARG A 18 5.05 -54.75 -24.19
CA ARG A 18 4.80 -54.66 -22.75
C ARG A 18 5.78 -55.56 -22.01
N PRO A 19 6.67 -55.01 -21.16
CA PRO A 19 7.42 -55.86 -20.27
C PRO A 19 6.51 -56.42 -19.16
N SER A 20 6.67 -57.72 -18.87
CA SER A 20 6.02 -58.41 -17.79
C SER A 20 6.33 -57.79 -16.42
N LEU A 21 5.33 -57.33 -15.70
CA LEU A 21 5.44 -56.81 -14.37
C LEU A 21 5.71 -57.97 -13.37
N GLY A 22 6.98 -58.26 -13.14
CA GLY A 22 7.42 -58.98 -11.94
C GLY A 22 7.31 -58.03 -10.73
N ASN A 23 6.98 -58.60 -9.57
CA ASN A 23 6.74 -57.93 -8.29
C ASN A 23 7.61 -56.69 -8.02
N LEU A 24 7.15 -55.51 -8.39
CA LEU A 24 7.76 -54.27 -7.99
C LEU A 24 7.25 -53.89 -6.59
N ASP A 25 8.18 -53.77 -5.65
CA ASP A 25 7.94 -53.30 -4.29
C ASP A 25 7.36 -51.89 -4.33
N LEU A 26 6.03 -51.75 -4.13
CA LEU A 26 5.26 -50.49 -4.20
C LEU A 26 5.78 -49.43 -3.24
N ARG A 27 6.57 -49.77 -2.24
CA ARG A 27 7.18 -48.84 -1.30
C ARG A 27 8.39 -48.11 -1.91
N CYS A 28 9.12 -48.75 -2.80
CA CYS A 28 10.26 -48.12 -3.49
C CYS A 28 9.79 -47.13 -4.54
N GLY A 29 8.73 -47.39 -5.26
CA GLY A 29 8.11 -46.51 -6.25
C GLY A 29 7.56 -45.20 -5.68
N ALA A 30 6.90 -45.29 -4.51
CA ALA A 30 6.32 -44.12 -3.85
C ALA A 30 7.42 -43.14 -3.37
N ASN A 31 8.51 -43.63 -2.81
CA ASN A 31 9.63 -42.79 -2.37
C ASN A 31 10.38 -42.14 -3.57
N LEU A 32 10.47 -42.82 -4.68
CA LEU A 32 11.07 -42.29 -5.91
C LEU A 32 10.20 -41.17 -6.51
N LEU A 33 8.86 -41.36 -6.52
CA LEU A 33 7.91 -40.33 -6.99
C LEU A 33 7.90 -39.10 -6.12
N ILE A 34 7.95 -39.24 -4.79
CA ILE A 34 8.04 -38.11 -3.85
C ILE A 34 9.37 -37.36 -4.04
N THR A 35 10.47 -38.06 -4.25
CA THR A 35 11.78 -37.47 -4.49
C THR A 35 11.84 -36.72 -5.84
N LEU A 36 11.23 -37.30 -6.89
CA LEU A 36 11.11 -36.65 -8.20
C LEU A 36 10.19 -35.41 -8.13
N ALA A 37 9.05 -35.50 -7.49
CA ALA A 37 8.13 -34.39 -7.29
C ALA A 37 8.82 -33.24 -6.52
N GLY A 38 9.58 -33.57 -5.46
CA GLY A 38 10.36 -32.58 -4.72
C GLY A 38 11.48 -31.91 -5.56
N LYS A 39 12.15 -32.66 -6.46
CA LYS A 39 13.14 -32.09 -7.37
C LYS A 39 12.51 -31.21 -8.45
N ILE A 40 11.34 -31.59 -8.97
CA ILE A 40 10.59 -30.80 -9.96
C ILE A 40 10.08 -29.53 -9.30
N ALA A 41 9.53 -29.61 -8.09
CA ALA A 41 9.07 -28.44 -7.34
C ALA A 41 10.23 -27.46 -7.06
N LYS A 42 11.40 -27.94 -6.60
CA LYS A 42 12.59 -27.11 -6.40
C LYS A 42 13.07 -26.43 -7.69
N LYS A 43 13.06 -27.15 -8.83
CA LYS A 43 13.40 -26.57 -10.13
C LYS A 43 12.39 -25.52 -10.60
N ALA A 44 11.10 -25.77 -10.37
CA ALA A 44 10.03 -24.82 -10.69
C ALA A 44 10.15 -23.55 -9.85
N ILE A 45 10.40 -23.68 -8.55
CA ILE A 45 10.65 -22.54 -7.64
C ILE A 45 11.89 -21.76 -8.08
N TYR A 46 12.99 -22.44 -8.39
CA TYR A 46 14.21 -21.79 -8.88
C TYR A 46 13.98 -21.07 -10.22
N PHE A 47 13.24 -21.66 -11.13
CA PHE A 47 12.88 -21.03 -12.41
C PHE A 47 11.96 -19.82 -12.22
N LEU A 48 11.00 -19.89 -11.30
CA LEU A 48 10.12 -18.77 -10.93
C LEU A 48 10.92 -17.62 -10.28
N THR A 49 11.89 -17.95 -9.43
CA THR A 49 12.77 -16.94 -8.80
C THR A 49 13.65 -16.24 -9.84
N LEU A 50 14.23 -16.99 -10.77
CA LEU A 50 15.02 -16.43 -11.88
C LEU A 50 14.14 -15.58 -12.82
N TRP A 51 12.92 -16.02 -13.08
CA TRP A 51 11.96 -15.28 -13.90
C TRP A 51 11.54 -13.97 -13.22
N GLN A 52 11.35 -13.99 -11.92
CA GLN A 52 11.04 -12.82 -11.10
C GLN A 52 12.22 -11.82 -11.12
N GLN A 53 13.45 -12.28 -10.94
CA GLN A 53 14.65 -11.44 -11.05
C GLN A 53 14.81 -10.85 -12.45
N PHE A 54 14.54 -11.63 -13.48
CA PHE A 54 14.56 -11.18 -14.88
C PHE A 54 13.45 -10.15 -15.16
N PHE A 55 12.26 -10.33 -14.59
CA PHE A 55 11.13 -9.41 -14.71
C PHE A 55 11.41 -8.08 -14.00
N ILE A 56 12.03 -8.12 -12.81
CA ILE A 56 12.50 -6.93 -12.08
C ILE A 56 13.54 -6.18 -12.91
N ALA A 57 14.51 -6.89 -13.48
CA ALA A 57 15.55 -6.30 -14.33
C ALA A 57 15.00 -5.67 -15.61
N MET A 58 13.91 -6.21 -16.17
CA MET A 58 13.26 -5.68 -17.38
C MET A 58 12.29 -4.52 -17.13
N ASN A 59 11.64 -4.46 -15.97
CA ASN A 59 10.60 -3.44 -15.67
C ASN A 59 11.12 -2.19 -14.95
N GLY A 60 12.42 -2.08 -14.72
CA GLY A 60 13.03 -0.99 -14.00
C GLY A 60 12.91 -1.15 -12.48
N GLN A 61 13.63 -0.30 -11.75
CA GLN A 61 13.59 -0.26 -10.29
C GLN A 61 12.27 0.36 -9.81
N GLY A 62 11.61 -0.29 -8.85
CA GLY A 62 10.53 0.32 -8.09
C GLY A 62 11.03 1.55 -7.32
N LYS A 63 10.10 2.35 -6.79
CA LYS A 63 10.43 3.53 -5.99
C LYS A 63 9.55 3.61 -4.76
N LEU A 64 10.14 4.10 -3.68
CA LEU A 64 9.43 4.51 -2.48
C LEU A 64 9.05 5.99 -2.59
N TYR A 65 7.76 6.29 -2.54
CA TYR A 65 7.24 7.66 -2.59
C TYR A 65 6.67 8.05 -1.24
N PHE A 66 6.98 9.24 -0.78
CA PHE A 66 6.32 9.85 0.36
C PHE A 66 5.55 11.10 -0.07
N ARG A 67 4.23 11.05 -0.03
CA ARG A 67 3.33 12.16 -0.31
C ARG A 67 2.68 12.64 0.97
N TYR A 68 3.13 13.75 1.49
CA TYR A 68 2.66 14.27 2.75
C TYR A 68 1.89 15.58 2.58
N GLY A 69 1.04 15.87 3.56
CA GLY A 69 0.29 17.13 3.63
C GLY A 69 -0.45 17.23 4.94
N THR A 70 -1.00 18.39 5.25
CA THR A 70 -1.84 18.61 6.44
C THR A 70 -3.16 17.85 6.33
N MET A 71 -3.88 17.72 7.42
CA MET A 71 -5.28 17.26 7.39
C MET A 71 -6.08 18.14 6.42
N GLY A 72 -7.08 17.57 5.76
CA GLY A 72 -7.86 18.31 4.75
C GLY A 72 -7.12 18.58 3.41
N SER A 73 -5.88 18.14 3.20
CA SER A 73 -5.15 18.36 1.94
C SER A 73 -5.49 17.36 0.82
N ALA A 74 -6.60 16.63 0.92
CA ALA A 74 -7.08 15.66 -0.07
C ALA A 74 -6.16 14.43 -0.30
N LYS A 75 -5.27 14.08 0.63
CA LYS A 75 -4.38 12.90 0.52
C LYS A 75 -5.12 11.62 0.13
N THR A 76 -6.18 11.29 0.89
CA THR A 76 -6.98 10.07 0.65
C THR A 76 -7.69 10.12 -0.70
N ALA A 77 -8.20 11.27 -1.11
CA ALA A 77 -8.82 11.42 -2.43
C ALA A 77 -7.81 11.21 -3.57
N LEU A 78 -6.59 11.74 -3.43
CA LEU A 78 -5.51 11.55 -4.41
C LEU A 78 -5.07 10.08 -4.49
N LEU A 79 -4.94 9.38 -3.34
CA LEU A 79 -4.67 7.95 -3.31
C LEU A 79 -5.74 7.17 -4.07
N LEU A 80 -7.01 7.44 -3.79
CA LEU A 80 -8.14 6.74 -4.40
C LEU A 80 -8.28 7.08 -5.89
N THR A 81 -7.96 8.29 -6.30
CA THR A 81 -7.87 8.67 -7.72
C THR A 81 -6.75 7.90 -8.43
N GLN A 82 -5.60 7.71 -7.75
CA GLN A 82 -4.52 6.89 -8.31
C GLN A 82 -4.94 5.43 -8.43
N ALA A 83 -5.61 4.87 -7.41
CA ALA A 83 -6.17 3.52 -7.46
C ALA A 83 -7.15 3.35 -8.62
N TYR A 84 -8.06 4.31 -8.80
CA TYR A 84 -8.98 4.33 -9.94
C TYR A 84 -8.24 4.31 -11.30
N ASN A 85 -7.20 5.13 -11.45
CA ASN A 85 -6.40 5.15 -12.67
C ASN A 85 -5.68 3.82 -12.94
N PHE A 86 -5.31 3.08 -11.89
CA PHE A 86 -4.73 1.74 -12.04
C PHE A 86 -5.77 0.73 -12.52
N GLU A 87 -7.00 0.77 -11.99
CA GLU A 87 -8.11 -0.08 -12.43
C GLU A 87 -8.44 0.13 -13.92
N GLU A 88 -8.56 1.39 -14.37
CA GLU A 88 -8.80 1.71 -15.76
C GLU A 88 -7.73 1.15 -16.71
N ARG A 89 -6.50 1.04 -16.23
CA ARG A 89 -5.36 0.49 -16.98
C ARG A 89 -5.09 -0.98 -16.72
N LYS A 90 -5.96 -1.65 -15.93
CA LYS A 90 -5.80 -3.06 -15.51
C LYS A 90 -4.44 -3.32 -14.83
N MET A 91 -3.91 -2.32 -14.14
CA MET A 91 -2.67 -2.44 -13.38
C MET A 91 -3.00 -3.02 -12.00
N GLN A 92 -2.18 -3.97 -11.55
CA GLN A 92 -2.34 -4.57 -10.23
C GLN A 92 -1.84 -3.62 -9.15
N TYR A 93 -2.64 -3.43 -8.11
CA TYR A 93 -2.28 -2.62 -6.94
C TYR A 93 -2.88 -3.21 -5.65
N LEU A 94 -2.33 -2.80 -4.51
CA LEU A 94 -2.81 -3.12 -3.18
C LEU A 94 -2.94 -1.84 -2.36
N CYS A 95 -4.11 -1.63 -1.73
CA CYS A 95 -4.31 -0.57 -0.75
C CYS A 95 -4.14 -1.10 0.66
N MET A 96 -3.46 -0.33 1.53
CA MET A 96 -3.23 -0.68 2.92
C MET A 96 -3.54 0.49 3.86
N LYS A 97 -4.10 0.17 5.04
CA LYS A 97 -4.58 1.14 6.03
C LYS A 97 -4.19 0.68 7.44
N PRO A 98 -3.75 1.57 8.36
CA PRO A 98 -3.48 1.19 9.74
C PRO A 98 -4.78 0.88 10.49
N ILE A 99 -4.74 -0.15 11.36
CA ILE A 99 -5.89 -0.54 12.19
C ILE A 99 -6.33 0.58 13.15
N ILE A 100 -5.40 1.45 13.56
CA ILE A 100 -5.72 2.61 14.40
C ILE A 100 -6.71 3.56 13.75
N ASP A 101 -6.78 3.59 12.42
CA ASP A 101 -7.77 4.35 11.67
C ASP A 101 -9.05 3.52 11.45
N ASN A 102 -9.75 3.21 12.53
CA ASN A 102 -10.94 2.37 12.55
C ASN A 102 -12.26 3.15 12.39
N ARG A 103 -12.22 4.41 11.99
CA ARG A 103 -13.40 5.31 11.85
C ARG A 103 -14.57 4.69 11.09
N GLU A 104 -14.33 3.72 10.26
CA GLU A 104 -15.34 3.09 9.40
C GLU A 104 -15.57 1.59 9.69
N ASN A 105 -14.91 1.00 10.71
CA ASN A 105 -15.01 -0.43 11.09
C ASN A 105 -15.02 -1.42 9.90
N ALA A 106 -14.44 -1.04 8.77
CA ALA A 106 -14.45 -1.80 7.53
C ALA A 106 -13.07 -1.79 6.86
N ASN A 107 -12.78 -2.85 6.09
CA ASN A 107 -11.58 -2.97 5.27
C ASN A 107 -11.69 -2.04 4.03
N VAL A 108 -11.96 -0.77 4.27
CA VAL A 108 -12.23 0.23 3.24
C VAL A 108 -11.47 1.51 3.56
N ILE A 109 -10.86 2.09 2.55
CA ILE A 109 -10.38 3.47 2.55
C ILE A 109 -11.46 4.31 1.88
N ARG A 110 -12.00 5.30 2.60
CA ARG A 110 -13.01 6.23 2.07
C ARG A 110 -12.49 7.67 2.14
N SER A 111 -12.71 8.41 1.08
CA SER A 111 -12.47 9.85 1.05
C SER A 111 -13.75 10.63 1.41
N ARG A 112 -13.59 11.85 1.85
CA ARG A 112 -14.72 12.76 2.13
C ARG A 112 -15.60 13.08 0.91
N ILE A 113 -15.07 12.88 -0.29
CA ILE A 113 -15.82 13.04 -1.56
C ILE A 113 -16.57 11.77 -1.97
N GLY A 114 -16.67 10.76 -1.08
CA GLY A 114 -17.48 9.56 -1.30
C GLY A 114 -16.83 8.46 -2.11
N ILE A 115 -15.59 8.63 -2.60
CA ILE A 115 -14.86 7.54 -3.29
C ILE A 115 -14.28 6.60 -2.24
N GLU A 116 -14.41 5.29 -2.48
CA GLU A 116 -13.89 4.27 -1.58
C GLU A 116 -13.26 3.08 -2.33
N ARG A 117 -12.36 2.37 -1.65
CA ARG A 117 -11.73 1.13 -2.15
C ARG A 117 -11.44 0.17 -0.98
N ALA A 118 -11.55 -1.12 -1.29
CA ALA A 118 -11.14 -2.17 -0.36
C ALA A 118 -9.63 -2.07 -0.06
N CYS A 119 -9.25 -2.43 1.17
CA CYS A 119 -7.87 -2.38 1.62
C CYS A 119 -7.54 -3.51 2.60
N SER A 120 -6.25 -3.76 2.79
CA SER A 120 -5.73 -4.61 3.85
C SER A 120 -5.37 -3.79 5.08
N TRP A 121 -5.59 -4.35 6.27
CA TRP A 121 -5.18 -3.74 7.52
C TRP A 121 -3.68 -3.85 7.73
N ILE A 122 -3.10 -2.83 8.35
CA ILE A 122 -1.75 -2.87 8.91
C ILE A 122 -1.86 -2.82 10.41
N TYR A 123 -1.36 -3.86 11.07
CA TYR A 123 -1.28 -3.93 12.53
C TYR A 123 0.09 -3.43 13.02
N PRO A 124 0.19 -2.94 14.27
CA PRO A 124 1.46 -2.44 14.82
C PRO A 124 2.58 -3.48 14.77
N GLU A 125 2.28 -4.75 15.06
CA GLU A 125 3.24 -5.85 15.15
C GLU A 125 3.45 -6.57 13.80
N MET A 126 2.77 -6.11 12.71
CA MET A 126 2.83 -6.77 11.42
C MET A 126 4.19 -6.59 10.76
N ASP A 127 4.80 -7.70 10.35
CA ASP A 127 5.91 -7.68 9.41
C ASP A 127 5.37 -7.43 8.00
N LEU A 128 5.56 -6.21 7.50
CA LEU A 128 5.05 -5.79 6.19
C LEU A 128 5.78 -6.46 5.03
N TYR A 129 7.06 -6.79 5.22
CA TYR A 129 7.82 -7.49 4.20
C TYR A 129 7.29 -8.91 3.97
N GLU A 130 7.16 -9.70 5.04
CA GLU A 130 6.64 -11.07 4.92
C GLU A 130 5.16 -11.09 4.51
N PHE A 131 4.35 -10.12 4.96
CA PHE A 131 2.97 -9.99 4.51
C PHE A 131 2.89 -9.74 2.99
N LEU A 132 3.60 -8.75 2.47
CA LEU A 132 3.57 -8.40 1.04
C LEU A 132 4.15 -9.52 0.18
N LYS A 133 5.23 -10.16 0.64
CA LYS A 133 5.80 -11.35 -0.01
C LYS A 133 4.76 -12.46 -0.12
N SER A 134 4.06 -12.79 0.98
CA SER A 134 3.02 -13.84 0.98
C SER A 134 1.86 -13.48 0.03
N GLU A 135 1.47 -12.21 -0.04
CA GLU A 135 0.44 -11.74 -0.98
C GLU A 135 0.88 -11.89 -2.44
N PHE A 136 2.12 -11.58 -2.76
CA PHE A 136 2.66 -11.74 -4.12
C PHE A 136 2.77 -13.21 -4.52
N GLU A 137 3.19 -14.07 -3.59
CA GLU A 137 3.26 -15.52 -3.80
C GLU A 137 1.86 -16.14 -3.96
N ARG A 138 0.89 -15.73 -3.15
CA ARG A 138 -0.49 -16.23 -3.17
C ARG A 138 -1.22 -15.89 -4.47
N THR A 139 -1.03 -14.69 -4.98
CA THR A 139 -1.69 -14.22 -6.20
C THR A 139 -0.94 -14.62 -7.47
N LEU A 140 0.29 -15.17 -7.35
CA LEU A 140 1.22 -15.42 -8.47
C LEU A 140 1.43 -14.17 -9.35
N GLU A 141 1.10 -12.99 -8.81
CA GLU A 141 1.23 -11.71 -9.48
C GLU A 141 1.90 -10.73 -8.53
N VAL A 142 3.01 -10.15 -8.95
CA VAL A 142 3.62 -9.05 -8.23
C VAL A 142 2.75 -7.80 -8.45
N LYS A 143 2.20 -7.25 -7.38
CA LYS A 143 1.48 -5.99 -7.45
C LYS A 143 2.45 -4.90 -7.84
N ALA A 144 2.22 -4.25 -8.97
CA ALA A 144 3.10 -3.19 -9.46
C ALA A 144 3.10 -1.96 -8.51
N TRP A 145 2.05 -1.81 -7.69
CA TRP A 145 1.86 -0.68 -6.79
C TRP A 145 1.29 -1.10 -5.44
N VAL A 146 1.86 -0.54 -4.37
CA VAL A 146 1.33 -0.60 -3.00
C VAL A 146 1.01 0.82 -2.55
N LEU A 147 -0.23 1.07 -2.16
CA LEU A 147 -0.71 2.38 -1.71
C LEU A 147 -0.99 2.32 -0.21
N VAL A 148 -0.24 3.07 0.59
CA VAL A 148 -0.37 3.09 2.05
C VAL A 148 -0.96 4.43 2.49
N VAL A 149 -2.14 4.39 3.14
CA VAL A 149 -2.75 5.59 3.75
C VAL A 149 -2.33 5.73 5.21
N GLU A 150 -2.34 6.94 5.74
CA GLU A 150 -1.98 7.30 7.13
C GLU A 150 -0.59 6.70 7.52
N ALA A 151 0.36 6.84 6.61
CA ALA A 151 1.69 6.23 6.72
C ALA A 151 2.51 6.77 7.90
N GLN A 152 2.15 7.93 8.48
CA GLN A 152 2.79 8.46 9.69
C GLN A 152 2.69 7.51 10.90
N PHE A 153 1.71 6.63 10.91
CA PHE A 153 1.54 5.64 11.98
C PHE A 153 2.37 4.36 11.78
N ARG A 154 3.28 4.34 10.82
CA ARG A 154 4.23 3.23 10.66
C ARG A 154 5.35 3.35 11.66
N THR A 155 5.85 2.21 12.16
CA THR A 155 7.11 2.20 12.90
C THR A 155 8.27 2.38 11.93
N LYS A 156 9.45 2.72 12.45
CA LYS A 156 10.68 2.80 11.65
C LYS A 156 10.94 1.49 10.91
N GLU A 157 10.79 0.35 11.60
CA GLU A 157 10.99 -1.00 11.04
C GLU A 157 10.01 -1.28 9.90
N GLN A 158 8.74 -0.88 10.04
CA GLN A 158 7.74 -1.07 8.98
C GLN A 158 8.07 -0.26 7.73
N VAL A 159 8.63 0.94 7.88
CA VAL A 159 9.11 1.74 6.74
C VAL A 159 10.33 1.09 6.08
N ASP A 160 11.29 0.57 6.87
CA ASP A 160 12.43 -0.18 6.36
C ASP A 160 11.99 -1.43 5.58
N GLN A 161 10.97 -2.13 6.08
CA GLN A 161 10.38 -3.29 5.39
C GLN A 161 9.72 -2.89 4.06
N LEU A 162 9.02 -1.75 3.99
CA LEU A 162 8.46 -1.24 2.73
C LEU A 162 9.56 -0.87 1.72
N ALA A 163 10.65 -0.23 2.16
CA ALA A 163 11.79 0.06 1.31
C ALA A 163 12.43 -1.23 0.76
N ARG A 164 12.61 -2.24 1.62
CA ARG A 164 13.11 -3.55 1.21
C ARG A 164 12.19 -4.23 0.19
N VAL A 165 10.87 -4.09 0.31
CA VAL A 165 9.92 -4.62 -0.71
C VAL A 165 10.12 -3.91 -2.06
N VAL A 166 10.38 -2.61 -2.06
CA VAL A 166 10.72 -1.87 -3.29
C VAL A 166 11.97 -2.45 -3.94
N ASP A 167 13.03 -2.67 -3.16
CA ASP A 167 14.32 -3.13 -3.66
C ASP A 167 14.26 -4.59 -4.15
N ASP A 168 13.63 -5.48 -3.37
CA ASP A 168 13.63 -6.93 -3.63
C ASP A 168 12.62 -7.34 -4.72
N TYR A 169 11.51 -6.59 -4.89
CA TYR A 169 10.43 -6.95 -5.82
C TYR A 169 10.24 -5.96 -6.97
N GLY A 170 10.93 -4.83 -6.97
CA GLY A 170 10.81 -3.80 -8.00
C GLY A 170 9.42 -3.13 -8.04
N VAL A 171 8.66 -3.19 -6.95
CA VAL A 171 7.32 -2.60 -6.85
C VAL A 171 7.42 -1.13 -6.44
N ASN A 172 6.42 -0.35 -6.84
CA ASN A 172 6.30 1.02 -6.37
C ASN A 172 5.46 1.08 -5.09
N VAL A 173 6.00 1.70 -4.04
CA VAL A 173 5.28 1.93 -2.78
C VAL A 173 5.02 3.42 -2.61
N VAL A 174 3.76 3.81 -2.50
CA VAL A 174 3.35 5.20 -2.31
C VAL A 174 2.72 5.37 -0.93
N CYS A 175 3.42 6.06 -0.06
CA CYS A 175 3.02 6.36 1.31
C CYS A 175 2.36 7.75 1.37
N TYR A 176 1.09 7.82 1.77
CA TYR A 176 0.38 9.06 2.03
C TYR A 176 0.25 9.28 3.53
N GLY A 177 0.67 10.44 4.03
CA GLY A 177 0.68 10.68 5.47
C GLY A 177 0.76 12.13 5.89
N LEU A 178 0.75 12.34 7.20
CA LEU A 178 1.03 13.62 7.84
C LEU A 178 2.55 13.77 8.03
N ARG A 179 3.04 15.00 8.02
CA ARG A 179 4.43 15.29 8.37
C ARG A 179 4.63 15.28 9.88
N THR A 180 3.82 16.07 10.59
CA THR A 180 3.95 16.35 12.01
C THR A 180 2.63 16.19 12.73
N ASP A 181 2.70 15.94 14.03
CA ASP A 181 1.59 16.03 14.97
C ASP A 181 1.15 17.49 15.21
N PHE A 182 0.24 17.68 16.15
CA PHE A 182 -0.31 19.00 16.51
C PHE A 182 0.70 19.89 17.26
N GLN A 183 1.74 19.32 17.87
CA GLN A 183 2.84 20.02 18.52
C GLN A 183 3.98 20.36 17.56
N SER A 184 3.85 20.00 16.28
CA SER A 184 4.86 20.15 15.21
C SER A 184 6.07 19.20 15.35
N HIS A 185 5.94 18.12 16.10
CA HIS A 185 6.93 17.06 16.13
C HIS A 185 6.69 16.08 14.96
N VAL A 186 7.76 15.67 14.30
CA VAL A 186 7.67 14.72 13.19
C VAL A 186 7.27 13.35 13.74
N PHE A 187 6.31 12.68 13.10
CA PHE A 187 5.97 11.30 13.43
C PHE A 187 7.13 10.35 13.07
N GLU A 188 7.29 9.28 13.81
CA GLU A 188 8.35 8.28 13.60
C GLU A 188 8.36 7.74 12.17
N GLY A 189 7.21 7.26 11.68
CA GLY A 189 7.09 6.74 10.32
C GLY A 189 7.35 7.81 9.25
N SER A 190 6.93 9.05 9.49
CA SER A 190 7.19 10.16 8.57
C SER A 190 8.67 10.54 8.56
N LEU A 191 9.34 10.54 9.71
CA LEU A 191 10.77 10.79 9.79
C LEU A 191 11.53 9.76 8.96
N ARG A 192 11.20 8.47 9.14
CA ARG A 192 11.86 7.41 8.39
C ARG A 192 11.56 7.46 6.90
N LEU A 193 10.36 7.86 6.51
CA LEU A 193 10.01 8.08 5.10
C LEU A 193 10.78 9.26 4.50
N PHE A 194 11.03 10.34 5.24
CA PHE A 194 11.89 11.44 4.78
C PHE A 194 13.35 11.00 4.56
N GLU A 195 13.83 10.03 5.32
CA GLU A 195 15.19 9.49 5.20
C GLU A 195 15.36 8.56 4.00
N LEU A 196 14.32 7.76 3.65
CA LEU A 196 14.45 6.66 2.70
C LEU A 196 13.72 6.85 1.36
N ALA A 197 12.72 7.73 1.28
CA ALA A 197 11.92 7.82 0.06
C ALA A 197 12.72 8.39 -1.11
N ASP A 198 12.62 7.72 -2.27
CA ASP A 198 13.21 8.16 -3.54
C ASP A 198 12.57 9.46 -4.04
N THR A 199 11.30 9.66 -3.70
CA THR A 199 10.55 10.86 -4.12
C THR A 199 9.68 11.35 -2.97
N ILE A 200 9.80 12.65 -2.68
CA ILE A 200 9.07 13.30 -1.60
C ILE A 200 8.26 14.46 -2.18
N ASP A 201 6.92 14.36 -2.06
CA ASP A 201 5.98 15.34 -2.59
C ASP A 201 5.14 15.97 -1.48
N GLU A 202 5.04 17.30 -1.46
CA GLU A 202 4.14 18.01 -0.56
C GLU A 202 2.78 18.28 -1.24
N ILE A 203 1.71 17.73 -0.66
CA ILE A 203 0.34 18.05 -1.04
C ILE A 203 -0.07 19.32 -0.29
N LYS A 204 -0.06 20.43 -0.99
CA LYS A 204 -0.30 21.75 -0.41
C LYS A 204 -1.78 21.99 -0.12
N SER A 205 -2.05 22.65 1.00
CA SER A 205 -3.38 23.17 1.34
C SER A 205 -3.29 24.62 1.82
N THR A 206 -4.42 25.30 1.91
CA THR A 206 -4.48 26.74 2.19
C THR A 206 -5.13 26.99 3.54
N CYS A 207 -4.49 27.78 4.39
CA CYS A 207 -5.04 28.30 5.63
C CYS A 207 -6.08 29.40 5.29
N SER A 208 -7.07 29.61 6.16
CA SER A 208 -8.07 30.68 6.02
C SER A 208 -7.45 32.06 5.75
N CYS A 209 -6.27 32.34 6.27
CA CYS A 209 -5.54 33.58 6.00
C CYS A 209 -4.84 33.64 4.62
N GLY A 210 -5.09 32.66 3.71
CA GLY A 210 -4.52 32.59 2.36
C GLY A 210 -3.11 32.03 2.28
N ARG A 211 -2.45 31.66 3.39
CA ARG A 211 -1.10 31.10 3.40
C ARG A 211 -1.13 29.57 3.34
N LYS A 212 -0.03 28.99 2.89
CA LYS A 212 0.12 27.51 2.92
C LYS A 212 0.01 26.98 4.35
N THR A 213 -0.79 25.92 4.55
CA THR A 213 -0.85 25.19 5.81
C THR A 213 0.36 24.30 6.00
N ILE A 214 0.83 24.17 7.23
CA ILE A 214 1.95 23.30 7.59
C ILE A 214 1.77 22.57 8.92
N ILE A 215 0.75 22.92 9.69
CA ILE A 215 0.50 22.43 11.06
C ILE A 215 -0.93 21.91 11.14
N ASN A 216 -1.12 20.77 11.80
CA ASN A 216 -2.43 20.23 12.16
C ASN A 216 -2.72 20.66 13.60
N ALA A 217 -3.29 21.85 13.80
CA ALA A 217 -3.60 22.34 15.13
C ALA A 217 -4.73 21.52 15.73
N ARG A 218 -4.54 20.99 16.95
CA ARG A 218 -5.62 20.40 17.72
C ARG A 218 -6.43 21.53 18.39
N ILE A 219 -7.73 21.35 18.47
CA ILE A 219 -8.65 22.29 19.09
C ILE A 219 -9.45 21.59 20.18
N ASP A 220 -9.82 22.35 21.20
CA ASP A 220 -10.73 21.89 22.26
C ASP A 220 -12.19 22.15 21.89
N SER A 221 -13.11 21.79 22.81
CA SER A 221 -14.56 22.01 22.63
C SER A 221 -14.95 23.49 22.49
N ASN A 222 -14.10 24.43 22.93
CA ASN A 222 -14.32 25.87 22.78
C ASN A 222 -13.76 26.41 21.45
N GLY A 223 -13.08 25.55 20.65
CA GLY A 223 -12.41 25.93 19.42
C GLY A 223 -11.07 26.63 19.66
N ASP A 224 -10.45 26.47 20.84
CA ASP A 224 -9.14 27.03 21.11
C ASP A 224 -8.02 26.03 20.81
N VAL A 225 -6.87 26.53 20.34
CA VAL A 225 -5.74 25.70 19.97
C VAL A 225 -5.09 25.12 21.22
N VAL A 226 -5.05 23.78 21.29
CA VAL A 226 -4.44 23.00 22.37
C VAL A 226 -2.95 22.84 22.11
N SER A 227 -2.12 23.01 23.14
CA SER A 227 -0.65 22.86 23.09
C SER A 227 -0.13 21.57 23.71
N ASP A 228 -0.93 20.92 24.57
CA ASP A 228 -0.51 19.78 25.37
C ASP A 228 -1.44 18.57 25.18
N GLY A 229 -0.95 17.38 25.43
CA GLY A 229 -1.71 16.12 25.33
C GLY A 229 -1.00 15.03 24.57
N ASN A 230 -1.68 13.89 24.43
CA ASN A 230 -1.13 12.73 23.71
C ASN A 230 -0.86 13.06 22.24
N GLN A 231 0.22 12.54 21.68
CA GLN A 231 0.60 12.76 20.27
C GLN A 231 -0.52 12.37 19.29
N VAL A 232 -1.19 11.27 19.56
CA VAL A 232 -2.28 10.75 18.75
C VAL A 232 -3.59 10.81 19.52
N GLU A 233 -4.56 11.49 18.95
CA GLU A 233 -5.97 11.43 19.35
C GLU A 233 -6.79 11.23 18.08
N ILE A 234 -7.57 10.14 18.04
CA ILE A 234 -8.38 9.83 16.86
C ILE A 234 -9.51 10.85 16.78
N GLY A 235 -9.60 11.53 15.64
CA GLY A 235 -10.60 12.54 15.38
C GLY A 235 -10.47 13.07 13.95
N GLY A 236 -11.51 13.75 13.51
CA GLY A 236 -11.58 14.38 12.21
C GLY A 236 -11.40 15.90 12.28
N ASP A 237 -12.19 16.59 11.47
CA ASP A 237 -12.21 18.06 11.39
C ASP A 237 -12.82 18.72 12.64
N ASP A 238 -13.53 17.95 13.45
CA ASP A 238 -14.04 18.32 14.76
C ASP A 238 -12.93 18.64 15.77
N LYS A 239 -11.78 17.96 15.64
CA LYS A 239 -10.66 18.07 16.57
C LYS A 239 -9.41 18.74 16.00
N TYR A 240 -9.32 18.88 14.69
CA TYR A 240 -8.10 19.36 14.03
C TYR A 240 -8.39 20.39 12.94
N VAL A 241 -7.60 21.46 12.94
CA VAL A 241 -7.63 22.53 11.92
C VAL A 241 -6.25 22.67 11.29
N ALA A 242 -6.20 22.70 9.96
CA ALA A 242 -4.94 22.92 9.24
C ALA A 242 -4.58 24.41 9.21
N LEU A 243 -3.50 24.78 9.86
CA LEU A 243 -3.04 26.16 9.99
C LEU A 243 -1.67 26.41 9.38
N CYS A 244 -1.46 27.68 8.96
CA CYS A 244 -0.12 28.17 8.72
C CYS A 244 0.57 28.48 10.06
N ARG A 245 1.93 28.51 10.07
CA ARG A 245 2.70 28.78 11.29
C ARG A 245 2.33 30.09 12.01
N ARG A 246 1.98 31.14 11.24
CA ARG A 246 1.59 32.43 11.82
C ARG A 246 0.27 32.32 12.60
N CYS A 247 -0.78 31.74 12.02
CA CYS A 247 -2.08 31.57 12.68
C CYS A 247 -1.98 30.63 13.87
N TRP A 248 -1.24 29.53 13.76
CA TRP A 248 -0.98 28.64 14.86
C TRP A 248 -0.28 29.30 16.06
N ARG A 249 0.79 30.09 15.81
CA ARG A 249 1.45 30.86 16.87
C ARG A 249 0.57 31.91 17.52
N ALA A 250 -0.28 32.54 16.73
CA ALA A 250 -1.24 33.52 17.23
C ALA A 250 -2.47 32.86 17.89
N ARG A 251 -2.55 31.49 17.88
CA ARG A 251 -3.74 30.71 18.28
C ARG A 251 -5.01 31.22 17.61
N ARG A 252 -4.88 31.67 16.37
CA ARG A 252 -5.94 32.35 15.62
C ARG A 252 -6.63 31.37 14.69
N ILE A 253 -7.90 31.12 14.95
CA ILE A 253 -8.82 30.40 14.07
C ILE A 253 -9.84 31.43 13.57
N GLU A 254 -10.07 31.47 12.27
CA GLU A 254 -11.05 32.38 11.68
C GLU A 254 -12.47 31.99 12.12
N SER A 255 -13.34 32.98 12.28
CA SER A 255 -14.72 32.78 12.77
C SER A 255 -15.54 31.82 11.89
N ALA A 256 -15.29 31.76 10.60
CA ALA A 256 -15.96 30.85 9.68
C ALA A 256 -15.60 29.37 9.96
N GLU A 257 -14.34 29.07 10.34
CA GLU A 257 -13.90 27.73 10.73
C GLU A 257 -14.48 27.34 12.10
N ARG A 258 -14.56 28.28 13.06
CA ARG A 258 -15.24 28.04 14.35
C ARG A 258 -16.70 27.66 14.15
N ASN A 259 -17.43 28.37 13.30
CA ASN A 259 -18.82 28.08 13.02
C ASN A 259 -19.02 26.72 12.34
N ALA A 260 -18.13 26.33 11.41
CA ALA A 260 -18.16 25.02 10.77
C ALA A 260 -17.92 23.87 11.78
N LEU A 261 -17.05 24.06 12.75
CA LEU A 261 -16.77 23.09 13.83
C LEU A 261 -17.98 22.90 14.75
N GLN A 262 -18.65 23.99 15.13
CA GLN A 262 -19.90 23.95 15.96
C GLN A 262 -21.08 23.28 15.22
N PHE A 263 -21.14 23.37 13.89
CA PHE A 263 -22.19 22.72 13.09
C PHE A 263 -22.04 21.19 13.04
N HIS A 264 -20.84 20.66 13.11
CA HIS A 264 -20.62 19.21 13.14
C HIS A 264 -21.03 18.58 14.46
N ASP A 265 -20.82 19.25 15.60
CA ASP A 265 -21.21 18.74 16.93
C ASP A 265 -22.75 18.71 17.12
N SER A 266 -23.50 19.57 16.43
CA SER A 266 -24.96 19.63 16.55
C SER A 266 -25.73 18.62 15.69
N HIS A 267 -25.07 17.83 14.86
CA HIS A 267 -25.65 16.82 13.94
C HIS A 267 -25.16 15.41 14.18
N SER A 268 -24.45 15.18 15.29
CA SER A 268 -23.92 13.87 15.72
C SER A 268 -24.65 13.27 16.93
N GLU A 269 -25.85 13.79 17.30
CA GLU A 269 -26.77 13.17 18.24
C GLU A 269 -27.87 12.33 17.57
#